data_912dceb9641c093b05328ecd0caad6d1
#
_entry.id   912dceb9641c093b05328ecd0caad6d1
#
_cell.length_a   1.000
_cell.length_b   1.000
_cell.length_c   1.000
_cell.angle_alpha   90.00
_cell.angle_beta   90.00
_cell.angle_gamma   90.00
#
_symmetry.space_group_name_H-M   'P 1'
#
loop_
_entity.id
_entity.type
_entity.pdbx_description
1 polymer ?
#
loop_
_entity_poly.entity_id
_entity_poly.type
_entity_poly.pdbx_seq_one_letter_code
_entity_poly.pdbx_strand_id
1 'polypeptide(L)'
;LLGLKDKILRKINILELTEVEPKVVGSIAKGTFLSGTDIDIFLIFKKGTNLKKEGLEIARKILPDGIELYAQHPYLRGEIDGVGIDLVPCFAIDNSSESISAVDRTPFHTDWVVSNIGNLENEIRLTKQFLKAVGAYGANSAIGGFSGYLVEILCIKYKGFLNLIKEISQWKPPVIIDKMKTPDSPIMLCDPVDKNRNVAA
;
A
#
# COMPACT_ATOMS: atom_id res chain seq x y z
N LEU A 1 -3.27 -4.14 -17.04
CA LEU A 1 -3.53 -4.06 -15.60
C LEU A 1 -4.85 -3.35 -15.30
N LEU A 2 -5.08 -2.11 -15.80
CA LEU A 2 -6.32 -1.36 -15.49
C LEU A 2 -7.58 -2.10 -15.97
N GLY A 3 -7.60 -2.62 -17.20
CA GLY A 3 -8.73 -3.41 -17.70
C GLY A 3 -8.96 -4.70 -16.93
N LEU A 4 -7.89 -5.35 -16.45
CA LEU A 4 -8.00 -6.55 -15.60
C LEU A 4 -8.57 -6.22 -14.23
N LYS A 5 -8.12 -5.11 -13.61
CA LYS A 5 -8.71 -4.59 -12.38
C LYS A 5 -10.23 -4.44 -12.49
N ASP A 6 -10.71 -3.81 -13.57
CA ASP A 6 -12.14 -3.59 -13.79
C ASP A 6 -12.90 -4.91 -14.01
N LYS A 7 -12.29 -5.89 -14.70
CA LYS A 7 -12.83 -7.24 -14.87
C LYS A 7 -13.01 -7.96 -13.53
N ILE A 8 -12.02 -7.86 -12.64
CA ILE A 8 -12.08 -8.48 -11.31
C ILE A 8 -13.14 -7.81 -10.44
N LEU A 9 -13.19 -6.48 -10.40
CA LEU A 9 -14.22 -5.76 -9.66
C LEU A 9 -15.63 -6.11 -10.14
N ARG A 10 -15.86 -6.26 -11.47
CA ARG A 10 -17.14 -6.74 -12.00
C ARG A 10 -17.46 -8.16 -11.52
N LYS A 11 -16.48 -9.08 -11.51
CA LYS A 11 -16.66 -10.43 -10.98
C LYS A 11 -17.09 -10.40 -9.50
N ILE A 12 -16.48 -9.54 -8.71
CA ILE A 12 -16.83 -9.38 -7.29
C ILE A 12 -18.27 -8.85 -7.14
N ASN A 13 -18.63 -7.83 -7.91
CA ASN A 13 -19.97 -7.24 -7.88
C ASN A 13 -21.08 -8.25 -8.28
N ILE A 14 -20.81 -9.14 -9.23
CA ILE A 14 -21.76 -10.20 -9.66
C ILE A 14 -22.03 -11.20 -8.50
N LEU A 15 -21.08 -11.36 -7.56
CA LEU A 15 -21.27 -12.25 -6.41
C LEU A 15 -22.23 -11.70 -5.35
N GLU A 16 -22.76 -10.47 -5.54
CA GLU A 16 -23.72 -9.80 -4.64
C GLU A 16 -23.34 -9.89 -3.17
N LEU A 17 -22.04 -9.67 -2.87
CA LEU A 17 -21.50 -9.74 -1.53
C LEU A 17 -21.98 -8.56 -0.69
N THR A 18 -23.09 -8.71 0.02
CA THR A 18 -23.78 -7.64 0.78
C THR A 18 -23.02 -7.20 2.04
N GLU A 19 -22.06 -8.01 2.50
CA GLU A 19 -21.35 -7.78 3.77
C GLU A 19 -19.90 -7.36 3.59
N VAL A 20 -19.44 -7.18 2.35
CA VAL A 20 -18.06 -6.85 2.04
C VAL A 20 -17.98 -5.73 1.01
N GLU A 21 -17.11 -4.77 1.26
CA GLU A 21 -16.77 -3.71 0.30
C GLU A 21 -15.41 -3.99 -0.33
N PRO A 22 -15.33 -4.26 -1.64
CA PRO A 22 -14.06 -4.44 -2.32
C PRO A 22 -13.43 -3.09 -2.64
N LYS A 23 -12.16 -2.91 -2.28
CA LYS A 23 -11.40 -1.69 -2.59
C LYS A 23 -10.05 -2.04 -3.21
N VAL A 24 -9.79 -1.53 -4.40
CA VAL A 24 -8.44 -1.58 -4.97
C VAL A 24 -7.55 -0.63 -4.21
N VAL A 25 -6.38 -1.11 -3.79
CA VAL A 25 -5.40 -0.34 -3.02
C VAL A 25 -4.02 -0.42 -3.67
N GLY A 26 -2.99 0.00 -2.96
CA GLY A 26 -1.62 -0.15 -3.41
C GLY A 26 -1.27 0.74 -4.60
N SER A 27 -0.25 0.35 -5.33
CA SER A 27 0.32 1.17 -6.41
C SER A 27 -0.58 1.27 -7.64
N ILE A 28 -1.43 0.27 -7.89
CA ILE A 28 -2.39 0.28 -9.00
C ILE A 28 -3.47 1.36 -8.78
N ALA A 29 -4.03 1.43 -7.59
CA ALA A 29 -5.04 2.44 -7.25
C ALA A 29 -4.50 3.86 -7.34
N LYS A 30 -3.21 4.04 -7.03
CA LYS A 30 -2.51 5.33 -6.98
C LYS A 30 -1.88 5.74 -8.32
N GLY A 31 -1.89 4.87 -9.33
CA GLY A 31 -1.21 5.13 -10.62
C GLY A 31 0.33 5.13 -10.53
N THR A 32 0.91 4.66 -9.43
CA THR A 32 2.36 4.70 -9.15
C THR A 32 3.06 3.36 -9.35
N PHE A 33 2.40 2.41 -9.99
CA PHE A 33 2.89 1.05 -10.21
C PHE A 33 4.03 0.97 -11.22
N LEU A 34 4.89 -0.03 -11.03
CA LEU A 34 5.93 -0.42 -11.98
C LEU A 34 5.50 -1.67 -12.74
N SER A 35 6.23 -2.01 -13.81
CA SER A 35 6.02 -3.26 -14.53
C SER A 35 6.18 -4.47 -13.62
N GLY A 36 5.31 -5.48 -13.76
CA GLY A 36 5.31 -6.70 -12.97
C GLY A 36 4.74 -6.53 -11.55
N THR A 37 3.94 -5.48 -11.31
CA THR A 37 3.25 -5.30 -10.02
C THR A 37 1.99 -6.15 -9.94
N ASP A 38 1.66 -6.62 -8.75
CA ASP A 38 0.41 -7.33 -8.46
C ASP A 38 -0.75 -6.33 -8.27
N ILE A 39 -1.98 -6.81 -8.34
CA ILE A 39 -3.18 -6.03 -8.04
C ILE A 39 -3.63 -6.36 -6.61
N ASP A 40 -3.57 -5.38 -5.73
CA ASP A 40 -4.03 -5.51 -4.35
C ASP A 40 -5.51 -5.12 -4.26
N ILE A 41 -6.37 -6.04 -3.86
CA ILE A 41 -7.80 -5.81 -3.62
C ILE A 41 -8.11 -6.15 -2.17
N PHE A 42 -8.51 -5.13 -1.43
CA PHE A 42 -8.92 -5.31 -0.06
C PHE A 42 -10.42 -5.62 0.00
N LEU A 43 -10.75 -6.63 0.79
CA LEU A 43 -12.12 -7.03 1.11
C LEU A 43 -12.42 -6.48 2.50
N ILE A 44 -13.16 -5.38 2.56
CA ILE A 44 -13.41 -4.63 3.78
C ILE A 44 -14.67 -5.17 4.46
N PHE A 45 -14.50 -5.70 5.67
CA PHE A 45 -15.55 -6.31 6.49
C PHE A 45 -15.88 -5.45 7.70
N LYS A 46 -17.07 -5.60 8.23
CA LYS A 46 -17.45 -5.00 9.52
C LYS A 46 -16.60 -5.55 10.66
N LYS A 47 -16.35 -4.73 11.67
CA LYS A 47 -15.66 -5.16 12.90
C LYS A 47 -16.39 -6.36 13.53
N GLY A 48 -15.63 -7.35 13.99
CA GLY A 48 -16.16 -8.56 14.58
C GLY A 48 -16.33 -9.76 13.63
N THR A 49 -16.19 -9.55 12.32
CA THR A 49 -16.15 -10.64 11.33
C THR A 49 -14.91 -11.52 11.55
N ASN A 50 -15.06 -12.82 11.42
CA ASN A 50 -13.91 -13.73 11.47
C ASN A 50 -13.16 -13.71 10.14
N LEU A 51 -12.19 -12.81 9.99
CA LEU A 51 -11.44 -12.64 8.73
C LEU A 51 -10.70 -13.92 8.31
N LYS A 52 -10.23 -14.74 9.26
CA LYS A 52 -9.52 -16.00 8.96
C LYS A 52 -10.43 -17.06 8.37
N LYS A 53 -11.72 -17.04 8.67
CA LYS A 53 -12.71 -17.99 8.16
C LYS A 53 -13.54 -17.35 7.06
N GLU A 54 -14.42 -16.42 7.44
CA GLU A 54 -15.40 -15.80 6.54
C GLU A 54 -14.73 -14.95 5.46
N GLY A 55 -13.67 -14.17 5.83
CA GLY A 55 -12.93 -13.37 4.88
C GLY A 55 -12.24 -14.20 3.80
N LEU A 56 -11.58 -15.31 4.18
CA LEU A 56 -10.95 -16.21 3.23
C LEU A 56 -11.95 -17.04 2.42
N GLU A 57 -13.10 -17.43 2.99
CA GLU A 57 -14.16 -18.11 2.24
C GLU A 57 -14.69 -17.22 1.10
N ILE A 58 -14.88 -15.93 1.36
CA ILE A 58 -15.27 -14.97 0.32
C ILE A 58 -14.15 -14.78 -0.70
N ALA A 59 -12.90 -14.61 -0.24
CA ALA A 59 -11.76 -14.50 -1.15
C ALA A 59 -11.64 -15.71 -2.09
N ARG A 60 -11.88 -16.92 -1.61
CA ARG A 60 -11.90 -18.15 -2.44
C ARG A 60 -13.05 -18.21 -3.46
N LYS A 61 -14.18 -17.58 -3.20
CA LYS A 61 -15.24 -17.46 -4.21
C LYS A 61 -14.80 -16.58 -5.40
N ILE A 62 -13.97 -15.58 -5.12
CA ILE A 62 -13.43 -14.67 -6.14
C ILE A 62 -12.27 -15.33 -6.88
N LEU A 63 -11.36 -15.99 -6.14
CA LEU A 63 -10.12 -16.58 -6.62
C LEU A 63 -10.00 -18.05 -6.13
N PRO A 64 -10.72 -19.00 -6.76
CA PRO A 64 -10.81 -20.39 -6.28
C PRO A 64 -9.46 -21.11 -6.20
N ASP A 65 -8.55 -20.83 -7.14
CA ASP A 65 -7.23 -21.45 -7.22
C ASP A 65 -6.15 -20.67 -6.42
N GLY A 66 -6.57 -19.68 -5.64
CA GLY A 66 -5.66 -18.86 -4.85
C GLY A 66 -5.01 -19.65 -3.69
N ILE A 67 -3.76 -19.32 -3.42
CA ILE A 67 -2.97 -19.89 -2.33
C ILE A 67 -3.09 -18.97 -1.12
N GLU A 68 -3.37 -19.55 0.05
CA GLU A 68 -3.38 -18.82 1.31
C GLU A 68 -1.95 -18.51 1.76
N LEU A 69 -1.68 -17.23 1.98
CA LEU A 69 -0.42 -16.73 2.51
C LEU A 69 -0.67 -15.96 3.79
N TYR A 70 0.38 -15.77 4.57
CA TYR A 70 0.34 -15.12 5.87
C TYR A 70 1.32 -13.95 5.91
N ALA A 71 0.78 -12.76 6.16
CA ALA A 71 1.56 -11.59 6.57
C ALA A 71 1.14 -11.22 8.00
N GLN A 72 0.56 -10.06 8.25
CA GLN A 72 -0.08 -9.75 9.54
C GLN A 72 -1.46 -10.39 9.66
N HIS A 73 -2.13 -10.58 8.53
CA HIS A 73 -3.37 -11.33 8.38
C HIS A 73 -3.21 -12.38 7.27
N PRO A 74 -4.03 -13.44 7.27
CA PRO A 74 -4.11 -14.33 6.13
C PRO A 74 -4.74 -13.60 4.94
N TYR A 75 -4.21 -13.84 3.76
CA TYR A 75 -4.73 -13.33 2.51
C TYR A 75 -4.62 -14.39 1.42
N LEU A 76 -5.33 -14.20 0.34
CA LEU A 76 -5.33 -15.13 -0.78
C LEU A 76 -4.56 -14.53 -1.95
N ARG A 77 -3.54 -15.23 -2.42
CA ARG A 77 -2.77 -14.86 -3.60
C ARG A 77 -3.04 -15.82 -4.74
N GLY A 78 -3.22 -15.30 -5.93
CA GLY A 78 -3.34 -16.09 -7.15
C GLY A 78 -2.98 -15.26 -8.37
N GLU A 79 -3.31 -15.80 -9.54
CA GLU A 79 -2.98 -15.17 -10.82
C GLU A 79 -4.20 -15.18 -11.74
N ILE A 80 -4.42 -14.09 -12.44
CA ILE A 80 -5.44 -13.99 -13.51
C ILE A 80 -4.78 -13.32 -14.72
N ASP A 81 -4.86 -13.97 -15.88
CA ASP A 81 -4.31 -13.49 -17.14
C ASP A 81 -2.81 -13.09 -17.04
N GLY A 82 -1.99 -13.85 -16.28
CA GLY A 82 -0.56 -13.62 -16.07
C GLY A 82 -0.24 -12.47 -15.09
N VAL A 83 -1.22 -12.00 -14.32
CA VAL A 83 -1.04 -10.93 -13.33
C VAL A 83 -1.37 -11.46 -11.95
N GLY A 84 -0.47 -11.24 -11.00
CA GLY A 84 -0.68 -11.56 -9.59
C GLY A 84 -1.81 -10.72 -8.97
N ILE A 85 -2.65 -11.38 -8.17
CA ILE A 85 -3.77 -10.78 -7.46
C ILE A 85 -3.65 -11.14 -5.99
N ASP A 86 -3.66 -10.14 -5.14
CA ASP A 86 -3.75 -10.32 -3.70
C ASP A 86 -5.15 -9.88 -3.22
N LEU A 87 -5.90 -10.82 -2.65
CA LEU A 87 -7.18 -10.55 -1.99
C LEU A 87 -6.96 -10.54 -0.48
N VAL A 88 -7.10 -9.38 0.12
CA VAL A 88 -6.74 -9.14 1.52
C VAL A 88 -7.96 -8.77 2.35
N PRO A 89 -8.50 -9.70 3.17
CA PRO A 89 -9.54 -9.35 4.12
C PRO A 89 -9.03 -8.38 5.19
N CYS A 90 -9.80 -7.32 5.45
CA CYS A 90 -9.48 -6.33 6.49
C CYS A 90 -10.76 -5.79 7.15
N PHE A 91 -10.61 -5.03 8.23
CA PHE A 91 -11.74 -4.41 8.90
C PHE A 91 -12.05 -3.01 8.38
N ALA A 92 -13.34 -2.68 8.33
CA ALA A 92 -13.78 -1.29 8.22
C ALA A 92 -13.43 -0.55 9.51
N ILE A 93 -12.69 0.54 9.39
CA ILE A 93 -12.33 1.43 10.49
C ILE A 93 -12.61 2.87 10.07
N ASP A 94 -13.03 3.72 11.02
CA ASP A 94 -13.39 5.11 10.73
C ASP A 94 -12.16 6.01 10.63
N ASN A 95 -11.09 5.65 11.32
CA ASN A 95 -9.82 6.38 11.27
C ASN A 95 -8.63 5.42 11.45
N SER A 96 -7.46 5.82 10.97
CA SER A 96 -6.25 4.99 10.98
C SER A 96 -5.72 4.66 12.39
N SER A 97 -6.09 5.43 13.42
CA SER A 97 -5.69 5.16 14.80
C SER A 97 -6.40 3.94 15.42
N GLU A 98 -7.50 3.50 14.80
CA GLU A 98 -8.24 2.29 15.19
C GLU A 98 -7.68 1.01 14.54
N SER A 99 -6.64 1.13 13.71
CA SER A 99 -6.08 -0.03 13.03
C SER A 99 -5.49 -1.04 13.99
N ILE A 100 -5.92 -2.28 13.85
CA ILE A 100 -5.38 -3.43 14.58
C ILE A 100 -4.07 -3.89 13.93
N SER A 101 -3.94 -3.63 12.62
CA SER A 101 -2.77 -4.02 11.84
C SER A 101 -2.39 -2.96 10.80
N ALA A 102 -1.21 -3.11 10.18
CA ALA A 102 -0.81 -2.24 9.05
C ALA A 102 -1.74 -2.41 7.84
N VAL A 103 -2.40 -3.56 7.72
CA VAL A 103 -3.34 -3.85 6.63
C VAL A 103 -4.53 -2.89 6.69
N ASP A 104 -5.12 -2.69 7.87
CA ASP A 104 -6.31 -1.83 8.04
C ASP A 104 -6.01 -0.36 7.67
N ARG A 105 -4.75 0.09 7.77
CA ARG A 105 -4.33 1.45 7.38
C ARG A 105 -4.17 1.64 5.87
N THR A 106 -3.97 0.59 5.12
CA THR A 106 -3.65 0.67 3.68
C THR A 106 -4.72 1.40 2.86
N PRO A 107 -6.03 1.25 3.10
CA PRO A 107 -7.04 2.06 2.44
C PRO A 107 -6.83 3.57 2.63
N PHE A 108 -6.53 4.00 3.87
CA PHE A 108 -6.26 5.43 4.17
C PHE A 108 -4.99 5.95 3.50
N HIS A 109 -3.92 5.14 3.47
CA HIS A 109 -2.71 5.47 2.71
C HIS A 109 -3.02 5.67 1.22
N THR A 110 -3.86 4.82 0.67
CA THR A 110 -4.25 4.91 -0.74
C THR A 110 -5.03 6.19 -1.01
N ASP A 111 -6.05 6.48 -0.20
CA ASP A 111 -6.89 7.67 -0.34
C ASP A 111 -6.08 8.97 -0.15
N TRP A 112 -5.18 8.99 0.84
CA TRP A 112 -4.33 10.15 1.07
C TRP A 112 -3.41 10.41 -0.12
N VAL A 113 -2.74 9.38 -0.67
CA VAL A 113 -1.87 9.55 -1.84
C VAL A 113 -2.67 10.01 -3.04
N VAL A 114 -3.80 9.37 -3.36
CA VAL A 114 -4.66 9.76 -4.49
C VAL A 114 -5.11 11.22 -4.38
N SER A 115 -5.45 11.67 -3.17
CA SER A 115 -5.89 13.06 -2.94
C SER A 115 -4.77 14.10 -3.00
N ASN A 116 -3.50 13.70 -2.85
CA ASN A 116 -2.37 14.62 -2.75
C ASN A 116 -1.34 14.50 -3.89
N ILE A 117 -1.46 13.47 -4.74
CA ILE A 117 -0.45 13.15 -5.75
C ILE A 117 -0.35 14.18 -6.88
N GLY A 118 -1.48 14.83 -7.22
CA GLY A 118 -1.55 15.76 -8.37
C GLY A 118 -1.11 15.08 -9.66
N ASN A 119 -0.05 15.58 -10.31
CA ASN A 119 0.49 15.06 -11.56
C ASN A 119 1.85 14.38 -11.35
N LEU A 120 2.10 13.82 -10.17
CA LEU A 120 3.41 13.28 -9.79
C LEU A 120 3.57 11.77 -10.01
N GLU A 121 2.61 11.08 -10.65
CA GLU A 121 2.67 9.63 -10.84
C GLU A 121 3.94 9.19 -11.58
N ASN A 122 4.32 9.91 -12.62
CA ASN A 122 5.53 9.63 -13.39
C ASN A 122 6.80 9.89 -12.57
N GLU A 123 6.83 10.97 -11.79
CA GLU A 123 7.92 11.31 -10.90
C GLU A 123 8.12 10.25 -9.82
N ILE A 124 7.04 9.75 -9.26
CA ILE A 124 7.05 8.65 -8.28
C ILE A 124 7.55 7.35 -8.92
N ARG A 125 7.07 7.01 -10.13
CA ARG A 125 7.55 5.83 -10.86
C ARG A 125 9.05 5.92 -11.16
N LEU A 126 9.52 7.09 -11.60
CA LEU A 126 10.93 7.34 -11.83
C LEU A 126 11.75 7.19 -10.55
N THR A 127 11.28 7.74 -9.43
CA THR A 127 11.93 7.60 -8.13
C THR A 127 12.03 6.14 -7.69
N LYS A 128 10.94 5.38 -7.82
CA LYS A 128 10.92 3.94 -7.50
C LYS A 128 11.92 3.16 -8.37
N GLN A 129 12.00 3.46 -9.66
CA GLN A 129 12.97 2.83 -10.57
C GLN A 129 14.42 3.19 -10.22
N PHE A 130 14.70 4.44 -9.93
CA PHE A 130 16.00 4.88 -9.48
C PHE A 130 16.42 4.16 -8.21
N LEU A 131 15.56 4.13 -7.19
CA LEU A 131 15.85 3.45 -5.93
C LEU A 131 16.02 1.93 -6.10
N LYS A 132 15.29 1.29 -7.04
CA LYS A 132 15.54 -0.11 -7.41
C LYS A 132 16.92 -0.29 -8.01
N ALA A 133 17.33 0.60 -8.92
CA ALA A 133 18.62 0.50 -9.60
C ALA A 133 19.81 0.63 -8.63
N VAL A 134 19.66 1.43 -7.56
CA VAL A 134 20.70 1.61 -6.53
C VAL A 134 20.53 0.66 -5.31
N GLY A 135 19.59 -0.29 -5.38
CA GLY A 135 19.38 -1.28 -4.29
C GLY A 135 18.75 -0.72 -3.02
N ALA A 136 18.10 0.45 -3.08
CA ALA A 136 17.51 1.14 -1.93
C ALA A 136 15.96 1.11 -1.90
N TYR A 137 15.32 0.31 -2.76
CA TYR A 137 13.86 0.18 -2.79
C TYR A 137 13.39 -1.14 -2.18
N GLY A 138 12.57 -1.05 -1.16
CA GLY A 138 11.92 -2.19 -0.51
C GLY A 138 11.94 -2.07 1.01
N ALA A 139 10.82 -2.39 1.64
CA ALA A 139 10.63 -2.29 3.10
C ALA A 139 10.97 -3.59 3.84
N ASN A 140 11.46 -4.63 3.15
CA ASN A 140 11.85 -5.85 3.84
C ASN A 140 13.16 -5.61 4.63
N SER A 141 13.32 -6.30 5.75
CA SER A 141 14.45 -6.14 6.66
C SER A 141 15.81 -6.46 6.00
N ALA A 142 15.84 -7.24 4.94
CA ALA A 142 17.06 -7.57 4.22
C ALA A 142 17.59 -6.41 3.37
N ILE A 143 16.69 -5.55 2.88
CA ILE A 143 17.05 -4.36 2.09
C ILE A 143 17.17 -3.14 3.01
N GLY A 144 16.25 -2.99 3.99
CA GLY A 144 16.17 -1.82 4.85
C GLY A 144 16.01 -0.51 4.07
N GLY A 145 15.35 -0.59 2.90
CA GLY A 145 15.24 0.51 1.96
C GLY A 145 13.89 1.24 2.04
N PHE A 146 13.66 2.12 1.10
CA PHE A 146 12.46 2.93 1.02
C PHE A 146 11.25 2.09 0.58
N SER A 147 10.20 2.05 1.41
CA SER A 147 8.92 1.46 1.02
C SER A 147 8.26 2.26 -0.11
N GLY A 148 7.37 1.62 -0.88
CA GLY A 148 6.62 2.31 -1.93
C GLY A 148 5.83 3.51 -1.41
N TYR A 149 5.20 3.37 -0.22
CA TYR A 149 4.44 4.44 0.42
C TYR A 149 5.34 5.59 0.90
N LEU A 150 6.50 5.28 1.49
CA LEU A 150 7.50 6.29 1.86
C LEU A 150 7.94 7.11 0.65
N VAL A 151 8.23 6.46 -0.48
CA VAL A 151 8.61 7.13 -1.73
C VAL A 151 7.50 8.06 -2.22
N GLU A 152 6.25 7.62 -2.16
CA GLU A 152 5.09 8.43 -2.56
C GLU A 152 4.97 9.69 -1.72
N ILE A 153 5.06 9.57 -0.38
CA ILE A 153 5.01 10.74 0.52
C ILE A 153 6.17 11.70 0.23
N LEU A 154 7.39 11.19 0.10
CA LEU A 154 8.55 12.02 -0.16
C LEU A 154 8.45 12.76 -1.50
N CYS A 155 8.03 12.09 -2.58
CA CYS A 155 7.83 12.74 -3.87
C CYS A 155 6.74 13.81 -3.81
N ILE A 156 5.64 13.57 -3.10
CA ILE A 156 4.57 14.57 -2.90
C ILE A 156 5.12 15.77 -2.11
N LYS A 157 5.83 15.52 -1.02
CA LYS A 157 6.40 16.56 -0.15
C LYS A 157 7.43 17.45 -0.87
N TYR A 158 8.33 16.85 -1.63
CA TYR A 158 9.40 17.57 -2.34
C TYR A 158 9.06 17.91 -3.80
N LYS A 159 7.83 17.65 -4.23
CA LYS A 159 7.32 18.03 -5.57
C LYS A 159 8.11 17.43 -6.73
N GLY A 160 8.39 16.11 -6.64
CA GLY A 160 8.92 15.29 -7.71
C GLY A 160 10.34 14.78 -7.51
N PHE A 161 10.81 13.98 -8.46
CA PHE A 161 12.06 13.21 -8.41
C PHE A 161 13.31 14.09 -8.22
N LEU A 162 13.52 15.07 -9.10
CA LEU A 162 14.75 15.85 -9.07
C LEU A 162 14.90 16.65 -7.77
N ASN A 163 13.82 17.24 -7.29
CA ASN A 163 13.85 17.98 -6.03
C ASN A 163 14.11 17.04 -4.86
N LEU A 164 13.49 15.86 -4.86
CA LEU A 164 13.71 14.85 -3.81
C LEU A 164 15.17 14.37 -3.80
N ILE A 165 15.76 14.04 -4.96
CA ILE A 165 17.16 13.59 -5.01
C ILE A 165 18.12 14.70 -4.58
N LYS A 166 17.85 15.94 -4.97
CA LYS A 166 18.63 17.10 -4.53
C LYS A 166 18.57 17.28 -3.02
N GLU A 167 17.42 17.09 -2.42
CA GLU A 167 17.23 17.14 -0.98
C GLU A 167 17.95 15.98 -0.27
N ILE A 168 17.76 14.74 -0.75
CA ILE A 168 18.43 13.55 -0.21
C ILE A 168 19.96 13.69 -0.23
N SER A 169 20.52 14.33 -1.24
CA SER A 169 21.98 14.56 -1.36
C SER A 169 22.57 15.41 -0.23
N GLN A 170 21.72 16.14 0.49
CA GLN A 170 22.12 16.98 1.63
C GLN A 170 21.85 16.32 2.99
N TRP A 171 21.19 15.17 3.02
CA TRP A 171 20.80 14.51 4.26
C TRP A 171 22.02 14.06 5.08
N LYS A 172 21.94 14.31 6.36
CA LYS A 172 22.90 13.82 7.38
C LYS A 172 22.10 13.20 8.52
N PRO A 173 22.23 11.91 8.77
CA PRO A 173 21.50 11.25 9.85
C PRO A 173 21.83 11.84 11.23
N PRO A 174 20.85 11.98 12.14
CA PRO A 174 19.43 11.69 11.91
C PRO A 174 18.75 12.79 11.07
N VAL A 175 18.00 12.35 10.05
CA VAL A 175 17.24 13.25 9.16
C VAL A 175 15.84 13.48 9.74
N ILE A 176 15.58 14.69 10.22
CA ILE A 176 14.31 15.07 10.82
C ILE A 176 13.48 15.84 9.79
N ILE A 177 12.62 15.14 9.06
CA ILE A 177 11.70 15.76 8.10
C ILE A 177 10.49 16.32 8.82
N ASP A 178 9.95 15.57 9.79
CA ASP A 178 8.88 16.00 10.68
C ASP A 178 9.27 15.73 12.13
N LYS A 179 8.95 16.65 13.03
CA LYS A 179 9.20 16.47 14.47
C LYS A 179 8.27 15.40 15.04
N MET A 180 8.85 14.36 15.63
CA MET A 180 8.16 13.28 16.31
C MET A 180 8.62 13.19 17.77
N LYS A 181 7.78 12.56 18.63
CA LYS A 181 8.06 12.49 20.09
C LYS A 181 9.28 11.63 20.43
N THR A 182 9.57 10.61 19.65
CA THR A 182 10.68 9.67 19.86
C THR A 182 11.48 9.50 18.59
N PRO A 183 12.74 9.99 18.53
CA PRO A 183 13.64 9.71 17.44
C PRO A 183 14.19 8.28 17.60
N ASP A 184 13.70 7.36 16.83
CA ASP A 184 14.07 5.92 16.87
C ASP A 184 14.61 5.39 15.54
N SER A 185 14.79 6.28 14.56
CA SER A 185 15.15 5.93 13.20
C SER A 185 16.10 6.95 12.59
N PRO A 186 16.99 6.54 11.67
CA PRO A 186 17.85 7.47 10.91
C PRO A 186 17.07 8.52 10.12
N ILE A 187 15.83 8.24 9.78
CA ILE A 187 14.93 9.18 9.09
C ILE A 187 13.62 9.26 9.87
N MET A 188 13.17 10.47 10.15
CA MET A 188 11.91 10.73 10.83
C MET A 188 10.95 11.47 9.91
N LEU A 189 9.91 10.77 9.50
CA LEU A 189 8.83 11.28 8.67
C LEU A 189 7.49 10.80 9.24
N CYS A 190 6.68 11.74 9.69
CA CYS A 190 5.36 11.46 10.23
C CYS A 190 4.44 10.90 9.13
N ASP A 191 3.74 9.82 9.45
CA ASP A 191 2.71 9.28 8.56
C ASP A 191 1.54 10.29 8.48
N PRO A 192 1.18 10.76 7.27
CA PRO A 192 0.10 11.74 7.12
C PRO A 192 -1.26 11.28 7.66
N VAL A 193 -1.50 9.97 7.71
CA VAL A 193 -2.76 9.39 8.19
C VAL A 193 -2.69 8.89 9.63
N ASP A 194 -1.48 8.74 10.20
CA ASP A 194 -1.25 8.32 11.59
C ASP A 194 -0.07 9.08 12.19
N LYS A 195 -0.36 10.21 12.81
CA LYS A 195 0.65 11.15 13.33
C LYS A 195 1.57 10.56 14.42
N ASN A 196 1.22 9.40 14.97
CA ASN A 196 2.05 8.72 15.98
C ASN A 196 3.04 7.72 15.34
N ARG A 197 2.98 7.53 14.05
CA ARG A 197 3.80 6.57 13.31
C ARG A 197 4.89 7.27 12.50
N ASN A 198 6.13 6.78 12.64
CA ASN A 198 7.20 7.08 11.71
C ASN A 198 7.08 6.15 10.48
N VAL A 199 6.85 6.72 9.31
CA VAL A 199 6.70 5.92 8.08
C VAL A 199 8.03 5.40 7.53
N ALA A 200 9.14 5.95 8.02
CA ALA A 200 10.50 5.59 7.64
C ALA A 200 11.20 4.63 8.64
N ALA A 201 10.48 4.18 9.69
CA ALA A 201 10.99 3.23 10.69
C ALA A 201 10.81 1.78 10.24
#